data_28b99330ad347c022d7e9fae5e001010
#
_entry.id   28b99330ad347c022d7e9fae5e001010
#
_cell.length_a   1.000
_cell.length_b   1.000
_cell.length_c   1.000
_cell.angle_alpha   90.00
_cell.angle_beta   90.00
_cell.angle_gamma   90.00
#
_symmetry.space_group_name_H-M   'P 1'
#
loop_
_entity.id
_entity.type
_entity.pdbx_description
1 polymer ?
#
loop_
_entity_poly.entity_id
_entity_poly.type
_entity_poly.pdbx_seq_one_letter_code
_entity_poly.pdbx_strand_id
1 'polypeptide(L)'
;MIFGQIGTDMLFSVLISFAVTFIVGKLMLPALQRLKISQTERTDGPSSHLKKTGTATMGGIFFLAGILVVTLIYGKRYPEIIPVMILTFGFGLIGFIDDFIKVVLKRSMGLRAWQKLALQTLFTVVFTIVLMQRDGMSLAMKI
;
A
#
# COMPACT_ATOMS: atom_id res chain seq x y z
N MET A 1 -14.20 21.34 22.38
CA MET A 1 -13.99 19.93 22.77
C MET A 1 -13.72 19.00 21.57
N ILE A 2 -14.47 19.08 20.46
CA ILE A 2 -14.33 18.19 19.29
C ILE A 2 -12.94 18.28 18.62
N PHE A 3 -12.41 19.48 18.44
CA PHE A 3 -11.07 19.66 17.83
C PHE A 3 -9.92 19.05 18.65
N GLY A 4 -10.04 19.05 19.98
CA GLY A 4 -9.04 18.40 20.84
C GLY A 4 -9.04 16.89 20.72
N GLN A 5 -10.20 16.26 20.56
CA GLN A 5 -10.32 14.82 20.38
C GLN A 5 -9.81 14.36 19.00
N ILE A 6 -10.12 15.11 17.94
CA ILE A 6 -9.58 14.83 16.60
C ILE A 6 -8.06 14.91 16.62
N GLY A 7 -7.48 15.93 17.24
CA GLY A 7 -6.04 16.08 17.33
C GLY A 7 -5.36 14.94 18.10
N THR A 8 -5.95 14.48 19.19
CA THR A 8 -5.43 13.33 19.97
C THR A 8 -5.58 12.02 19.17
N ASP A 9 -6.70 11.78 18.51
CA ASP A 9 -6.90 10.59 17.69
C ASP A 9 -5.92 10.54 16.51
N MET A 10 -5.64 11.68 15.88
CA MET A 10 -4.62 11.78 14.82
C MET A 10 -3.22 11.42 15.33
N LEU A 11 -2.83 11.97 16.51
CA LEU A 11 -1.54 11.67 17.11
C LEU A 11 -1.40 10.17 17.43
N PHE A 12 -2.40 9.59 18.08
CA PHE A 12 -2.41 8.15 18.38
C PHE A 12 -2.40 7.29 17.12
N SER A 13 -3.14 7.67 16.07
CA SER A 13 -3.14 6.97 14.79
C SER A 13 -1.73 6.92 14.17
N VAL A 14 -1.00 8.03 14.20
CA VAL A 14 0.39 8.09 13.71
C VAL A 14 1.31 7.20 14.55
N LEU A 15 1.22 7.29 15.88
CA LEU A 15 2.06 6.47 16.76
C LEU A 15 1.78 4.98 16.62
N ILE A 16 0.51 4.58 16.56
CA ILE A 16 0.11 3.18 16.38
C ILE A 16 0.57 2.66 15.03
N SER A 17 0.31 3.39 13.93
CA SER A 17 0.73 2.95 12.60
C SER A 17 2.24 2.83 12.47
N PHE A 18 2.99 3.76 13.06
CA PHE A 18 4.45 3.71 13.11
C PHE A 18 4.94 2.48 13.90
N ALA A 19 4.40 2.26 15.11
CA ALA A 19 4.79 1.12 15.94
C ALA A 19 4.48 -0.22 15.25
N VAL A 20 3.29 -0.37 14.66
CA VAL A 20 2.90 -1.59 13.93
C VAL A 20 3.80 -1.80 12.72
N THR A 21 4.02 -0.77 11.90
CA THR A 21 4.88 -0.85 10.73
C THR A 21 6.31 -1.23 11.11
N PHE A 22 6.84 -0.65 12.19
CA PHE A 22 8.18 -0.95 12.71
C PHE A 22 8.29 -2.39 13.19
N ILE A 23 7.32 -2.87 13.99
CA ILE A 23 7.30 -4.25 14.52
C ILE A 23 7.16 -5.25 13.37
N VAL A 24 6.19 -5.05 12.47
CA VAL A 24 5.97 -5.94 11.33
C VAL A 24 7.19 -5.94 10.41
N GLY A 25 7.76 -4.76 10.15
CA GLY A 25 8.97 -4.64 9.34
C GLY A 25 10.15 -5.40 9.96
N LYS A 26 10.40 -5.23 11.27
CA LYS A 26 11.48 -5.93 11.98
C LYS A 26 11.33 -7.45 11.95
N LEU A 27 10.10 -7.95 12.05
CA LEU A 27 9.81 -9.38 12.03
C LEU A 27 9.86 -9.97 10.62
N MET A 28 9.30 -9.26 9.64
CA MET A 28 9.17 -9.79 8.28
C MET A 28 10.40 -9.54 7.40
N LEU A 29 11.17 -8.49 7.64
CA LEU A 29 12.34 -8.18 6.83
C LEU A 29 13.35 -9.34 6.75
N PRO A 30 13.75 -9.98 7.86
CA PRO A 30 14.65 -11.14 7.81
C PRO A 30 14.02 -12.35 7.10
N ALA A 31 12.70 -12.53 7.20
CA ALA A 31 12.00 -13.60 6.48
C ALA A 31 12.01 -13.34 4.96
N LEU A 32 11.76 -12.11 4.51
CA LEU A 32 11.83 -11.73 3.11
C LEU A 32 13.26 -11.89 2.56
N GLN A 33 14.27 -11.54 3.34
CA GLN A 33 15.68 -11.73 2.96
C GLN A 33 16.06 -13.22 2.86
N ARG A 34 15.60 -14.07 3.78
CA ARG A 34 15.84 -15.51 3.75
C ARG A 34 15.20 -16.20 2.56
N LEU A 35 14.01 -15.76 2.16
CA LEU A 35 13.32 -16.26 0.98
C LEU A 35 13.99 -15.81 -0.32
N LYS A 36 15.13 -15.07 -0.27
CA LYS A 36 15.80 -14.48 -1.43
C LYS A 36 14.84 -13.65 -2.30
N ILE A 37 13.86 -13.02 -1.65
CA ILE A 37 12.96 -12.05 -2.26
C ILE A 37 13.73 -10.74 -2.43
N SER A 38 14.81 -10.81 -3.19
CA SER A 38 15.66 -9.66 -3.52
C SER A 38 15.49 -9.32 -4.99
N GLN A 39 15.65 -8.06 -5.31
CA GLN A 39 15.63 -7.64 -6.71
C GLN A 39 16.76 -8.33 -7.46
N THR A 40 16.41 -9.00 -8.55
CA THR A 40 17.39 -9.44 -9.57
C THR A 40 17.69 -8.20 -10.40
N GLU A 41 18.86 -7.60 -10.17
CA GLU A 41 19.26 -6.43 -10.95
C GLU A 41 19.67 -6.84 -12.37
N ARG A 42 19.45 -5.93 -13.31
CA ARG A 42 19.98 -6.07 -14.68
C ARG A 42 21.49 -5.97 -14.62
N THR A 43 22.16 -6.94 -15.21
CA THR A 43 23.63 -6.98 -15.35
C THR A 43 24.19 -5.85 -16.25
N ASP A 44 23.31 -5.14 -16.97
CA ASP A 44 23.68 -4.13 -17.97
C ASP A 44 23.70 -2.68 -17.41
N GLY A 45 23.62 -2.52 -16.07
CA GLY A 45 23.58 -1.20 -15.41
C GLY A 45 24.94 -0.74 -14.88
N PRO A 46 25.10 0.56 -14.57
CA PRO A 46 26.30 1.09 -13.92
C PRO A 46 26.65 0.35 -12.63
N SER A 47 27.94 0.18 -12.32
CA SER A 47 28.45 -0.56 -11.16
C SER A 47 27.93 -0.07 -9.79
N SER A 48 27.38 1.14 -9.71
CA SER A 48 26.71 1.67 -8.52
C SER A 48 25.40 0.93 -8.20
N HIS A 49 24.76 0.29 -9.17
CA HIS A 49 23.53 -0.48 -8.98
C HIS A 49 23.79 -1.87 -8.37
N LEU A 50 24.99 -2.43 -8.59
CA LEU A 50 25.40 -3.72 -8.02
C LEU A 50 25.47 -3.71 -6.48
N LYS A 51 25.63 -2.54 -5.86
CA LYS A 51 25.60 -2.38 -4.39
C LYS A 51 24.20 -2.55 -3.77
N LYS A 52 23.15 -2.55 -4.59
CA LYS A 52 21.75 -2.72 -4.14
C LYS A 52 21.27 -4.18 -4.25
N THR A 53 22.12 -5.07 -4.73
CA THR A 53 21.83 -6.51 -4.80
C THR A 53 21.54 -7.02 -3.40
N GLY A 54 20.33 -7.60 -3.19
CA GLY A 54 19.93 -8.11 -1.87
C GLY A 54 18.98 -7.20 -1.09
N THR A 55 18.60 -6.04 -1.61
CA THR A 55 17.54 -5.23 -0.98
C THR A 55 16.21 -5.97 -1.08
N ALA A 56 15.55 -6.18 0.09
CA ALA A 56 14.26 -6.85 0.12
C ALA A 56 13.20 -6.03 -0.64
N THR A 57 12.44 -6.71 -1.51
CA THR A 57 11.23 -6.16 -2.15
C THR A 57 10.01 -6.39 -1.28
N MET A 58 8.86 -5.86 -1.67
CA MET A 58 7.57 -5.98 -0.96
C MET A 58 7.48 -5.25 0.38
N GLY A 59 8.35 -4.27 0.65
CA GLY A 59 8.32 -3.46 1.88
C GLY A 59 7.00 -2.71 2.10
N GLY A 60 6.22 -2.46 1.05
CA GLY A 60 4.90 -1.84 1.12
C GLY A 60 3.90 -2.59 2.00
N ILE A 61 4.06 -3.91 2.18
CA ILE A 61 3.21 -4.72 3.06
C ILE A 61 3.25 -4.22 4.51
N PHE A 62 4.41 -3.74 4.97
CA PHE A 62 4.57 -3.26 6.35
C PHE A 62 3.74 -2.01 6.60
N PHE A 63 3.71 -1.10 5.63
CA PHE A 63 2.89 0.12 5.69
C PHE A 63 1.40 -0.22 5.62
N LEU A 64 1.00 -1.13 4.74
CA LEU A 64 -0.39 -1.58 4.64
C LEU A 64 -0.86 -2.23 5.94
N ALA A 65 0.00 -2.98 6.64
CA ALA A 65 -0.33 -3.55 7.95
C ALA A 65 -0.58 -2.44 8.99
N GLY A 66 0.26 -1.40 9.04
CA GLY A 66 0.07 -0.27 9.94
C GLY A 66 -1.24 0.48 9.66
N ILE A 67 -1.52 0.76 8.37
CA ILE A 67 -2.75 1.40 7.94
C ILE A 67 -3.98 0.54 8.28
N LEU A 68 -3.91 -0.78 8.06
CA LEU A 68 -5.00 -1.70 8.38
C LEU A 68 -5.38 -1.65 9.85
N VAL A 69 -4.40 -1.74 10.75
CA VAL A 69 -4.65 -1.71 12.20
C VAL A 69 -5.32 -0.41 12.61
N VAL A 70 -4.83 0.74 12.15
CA VAL A 70 -5.44 2.04 12.44
C VAL A 70 -6.86 2.13 11.88
N THR A 71 -7.08 1.63 10.67
CA THR A 71 -8.42 1.60 10.06
C THR A 71 -9.39 0.74 10.87
N LEU A 72 -8.96 -0.40 11.40
CA LEU A 72 -9.80 -1.26 12.24
C LEU A 72 -10.15 -0.60 13.58
N ILE A 73 -9.24 0.18 14.16
CA ILE A 73 -9.47 0.90 15.42
C ILE A 73 -10.40 2.09 15.22
N TYR A 74 -10.14 2.92 14.22
CA TYR A 74 -10.81 4.22 14.05
C TYR A 74 -11.90 4.23 12.97
N GLY A 75 -11.97 3.21 12.10
CA GLY A 75 -12.90 3.19 10.97
C GLY A 75 -14.38 3.23 11.36
N LYS A 76 -14.75 2.69 12.54
CA LYS A 76 -16.13 2.81 13.08
C LYS A 76 -16.46 4.23 13.52
N ARG A 77 -15.44 4.97 14.00
CA ARG A 77 -15.62 6.34 14.49
C ARG A 77 -15.58 7.36 13.36
N TYR A 78 -14.80 7.07 12.32
CA TYR A 78 -14.60 7.93 11.16
C TYR A 78 -14.90 7.14 9.87
N PRO A 79 -16.18 6.86 9.56
CA PRO A 79 -16.55 6.02 8.42
C PRO A 79 -16.12 6.62 7.05
N GLU A 80 -15.86 7.93 7.00
CA GLU A 80 -15.40 8.63 5.81
C GLU A 80 -14.03 8.16 5.32
N ILE A 81 -13.23 7.54 6.20
CA ILE A 81 -11.92 6.99 5.82
C ILE A 81 -12.03 5.67 5.06
N ILE A 82 -13.14 4.95 5.18
CA ILE A 82 -13.29 3.60 4.61
C ILE A 82 -13.13 3.59 3.09
N PRO A 83 -13.76 4.49 2.32
CA PRO A 83 -13.54 4.56 0.86
C PRO A 83 -12.08 4.76 0.49
N VAL A 84 -11.38 5.67 1.20
CA VAL A 84 -9.96 5.94 0.98
C VAL A 84 -9.12 4.69 1.27
N MET A 85 -9.47 3.94 2.32
CA MET A 85 -8.78 2.70 2.67
C MET A 85 -8.99 1.61 1.62
N ILE A 86 -10.21 1.44 1.10
CA ILE A 86 -10.49 0.48 0.01
C ILE A 86 -9.63 0.82 -1.20
N LEU A 87 -9.54 2.09 -1.57
CA LEU A 87 -8.69 2.53 -2.68
C LEU A 87 -7.21 2.24 -2.41
N THR A 88 -6.74 2.55 -1.20
CA THR A 88 -5.34 2.31 -0.77
C THR A 88 -4.99 0.82 -0.84
N PHE A 89 -5.83 -0.06 -0.31
CA PHE A 89 -5.60 -1.50 -0.36
C PHE A 89 -5.71 -2.05 -1.78
N GLY A 90 -6.61 -1.53 -2.62
CA GLY A 90 -6.70 -1.90 -4.02
C GLY A 90 -5.44 -1.59 -4.81
N PHE A 91 -4.91 -0.38 -4.67
CA PHE A 91 -3.62 -0.01 -5.27
C PHE A 91 -2.45 -0.79 -4.65
N GLY A 92 -2.49 -1.01 -3.34
CA GLY A 92 -1.52 -1.84 -2.63
C GLY A 92 -1.48 -3.27 -3.16
N LEU A 93 -2.64 -3.86 -3.46
CA LEU A 93 -2.75 -5.19 -4.06
C LEU A 93 -2.15 -5.24 -5.47
N ILE A 94 -2.40 -4.23 -6.30
CA ILE A 94 -1.79 -4.14 -7.63
C ILE A 94 -0.26 -4.07 -7.53
N GLY A 95 0.25 -3.27 -6.59
CA GLY A 95 1.69 -3.19 -6.32
C GLY A 95 2.26 -4.52 -5.79
N PHE A 96 1.53 -5.19 -4.91
CA PHE A 96 1.90 -6.51 -4.40
C PHE A 96 1.99 -7.55 -5.52
N ILE A 97 1.01 -7.59 -6.43
CA ILE A 97 1.01 -8.50 -7.59
C ILE A 97 2.22 -8.21 -8.49
N ASP A 98 2.53 -6.94 -8.75
CA ASP A 98 3.70 -6.54 -9.52
C ASP A 98 5.00 -7.09 -8.91
N ASP A 99 5.18 -6.92 -7.62
CA ASP A 99 6.37 -7.40 -6.91
C ASP A 99 6.39 -8.93 -6.79
N PHE A 100 5.23 -9.56 -6.56
CA PHE A 100 5.10 -11.01 -6.50
C PHE A 100 5.50 -11.68 -7.82
N ILE A 101 5.07 -11.12 -8.96
CA ILE A 101 5.44 -11.61 -10.28
C ILE A 101 6.97 -11.54 -10.48
N LYS A 102 7.62 -10.47 -10.06
CA LYS A 102 9.08 -10.33 -10.13
C LYS A 102 9.78 -11.45 -9.35
N VAL A 103 9.30 -11.72 -8.15
CA VAL A 103 9.89 -12.73 -7.26
C VAL A 103 9.69 -14.14 -7.79
N VAL A 104 8.46 -14.50 -8.17
CA VAL A 104 8.12 -15.87 -8.63
C VAL A 104 8.80 -16.17 -9.96
N LEU A 105 8.79 -15.22 -10.88
CA LEU A 105 9.41 -15.40 -12.20
C LEU A 105 10.91 -15.10 -12.21
N LYS A 106 11.49 -14.70 -11.06
CA LYS A 106 12.92 -14.37 -10.90
C LYS A 106 13.43 -13.42 -11.98
N ARG A 107 12.66 -12.38 -12.29
CA ARG A 107 12.99 -11.38 -13.31
C ARG A 107 12.87 -9.95 -12.76
N SER A 108 13.60 -9.03 -13.37
CA SER A 108 13.60 -7.61 -12.97
C SER A 108 12.30 -6.87 -13.31
N MET A 109 11.48 -7.42 -14.22
CA MET A 109 10.23 -6.80 -14.67
C MET A 109 9.02 -7.59 -14.14
N GLY A 110 8.12 -6.89 -13.44
CA GLY A 110 6.82 -7.39 -13.02
C GLY A 110 5.77 -7.23 -14.13
N LEU A 111 4.68 -6.56 -13.83
CA LEU A 111 3.68 -6.15 -14.80
C LEU A 111 4.30 -5.16 -15.80
N ARG A 112 3.89 -5.24 -17.06
CA ARG A 112 4.25 -4.20 -18.05
C ARG A 112 3.62 -2.87 -17.65
N ALA A 113 4.27 -1.76 -17.95
CA ALA A 113 3.81 -0.42 -17.56
C ALA A 113 2.34 -0.17 -17.94
N TRP A 114 1.93 -0.54 -19.17
CA TRP A 114 0.56 -0.40 -19.63
C TRP A 114 -0.44 -1.30 -18.87
N GLN A 115 -0.04 -2.52 -18.47
CA GLN A 115 -0.89 -3.43 -17.69
C GLN A 115 -1.15 -2.86 -16.29
N LYS A 116 -0.12 -2.30 -15.66
CA LYS A 116 -0.22 -1.64 -14.36
C LYS A 116 -1.15 -0.43 -14.43
N LEU A 117 -0.95 0.41 -15.46
CA LEU A 117 -1.80 1.57 -15.69
C LEU A 117 -3.27 1.15 -15.94
N ALA A 118 -3.49 0.16 -16.80
CA ALA A 118 -4.83 -0.34 -17.11
C ALA A 118 -5.54 -0.89 -15.86
N LEU A 119 -4.86 -1.69 -15.03
CA LEU A 119 -5.42 -2.21 -13.78
C LEU A 119 -5.77 -1.10 -12.80
N GLN A 120 -4.89 -0.11 -12.64
CA GLN A 120 -5.12 1.03 -11.76
C GLN A 120 -6.31 1.87 -12.23
N THR A 121 -6.37 2.18 -13.54
CA THR A 121 -7.47 2.94 -14.13
C THR A 121 -8.79 2.17 -14.01
N LEU A 122 -8.81 0.89 -14.36
CA LEU A 122 -10.00 0.04 -14.25
C LEU A 122 -10.51 0.00 -12.80
N PHE A 123 -9.62 -0.25 -11.85
CA PHE A 123 -9.97 -0.29 -10.44
C PHE A 123 -10.56 1.04 -9.96
N THR A 124 -9.94 2.16 -10.33
CA THR A 124 -10.42 3.50 -9.97
C THR A 124 -11.80 3.79 -10.57
N VAL A 125 -12.02 3.47 -11.85
CA VAL A 125 -13.33 3.66 -12.52
C VAL A 125 -14.42 2.83 -11.84
N VAL A 126 -14.17 1.55 -11.63
CA VAL A 126 -15.14 0.66 -10.95
C VAL A 126 -15.44 1.15 -9.53
N PHE A 127 -14.41 1.49 -8.78
CA PHE A 127 -14.54 2.04 -7.43
C PHE A 127 -15.40 3.32 -7.41
N THR A 128 -15.14 4.24 -8.34
CA THR A 128 -15.89 5.50 -8.43
C THR A 128 -17.37 5.24 -8.76
N ILE A 129 -17.66 4.35 -9.72
CA ILE A 129 -19.03 3.99 -10.07
C ILE A 129 -19.78 3.39 -8.87
N VAL A 130 -19.16 2.46 -8.15
CA VAL A 130 -19.75 1.83 -6.96
C VAL A 130 -20.00 2.86 -5.86
N LEU A 131 -19.06 3.77 -5.65
CA LEU A 131 -19.20 4.84 -4.65
C LEU A 131 -20.35 5.79 -4.99
N MET A 132 -20.48 6.19 -6.25
CA MET A 132 -21.55 7.06 -6.72
C MET A 132 -22.95 6.41 -6.56
N GLN A 133 -23.05 5.09 -6.80
CA GLN A 133 -24.31 4.37 -6.64
C GLN A 133 -24.72 4.22 -5.17
N ARG A 134 -23.76 4.10 -4.27
CA ARG A 134 -24.02 3.88 -2.84
C ARG A 134 -24.50 5.14 -2.13
N ASP A 135 -23.91 6.29 -2.44
CA ASP A 135 -24.11 7.50 -1.65
C ASP A 135 -25.10 8.50 -2.29
N GLY A 136 -25.64 8.21 -3.50
CA GLY A 136 -26.42 9.19 -4.26
C GLY A 136 -25.66 10.50 -4.48
N MET A 137 -24.33 10.42 -4.38
CA MET A 137 -23.45 11.57 -4.41
C MET A 137 -23.47 12.19 -5.81
N SER A 138 -24.18 13.32 -5.94
CA SER A 138 -24.00 14.17 -7.11
C SER A 138 -22.53 14.55 -7.20
N LEU A 139 -21.98 14.67 -8.41
CA LEU A 139 -20.64 15.16 -8.72
C LEU A 139 -20.31 16.57 -8.15
N ALA A 140 -21.28 17.19 -7.49
CA ALA A 140 -21.13 18.43 -6.77
C ALA A 140 -20.45 18.16 -5.43
N MET A 141 -19.14 18.30 -5.39
CA MET A 141 -18.40 18.51 -4.16
C MET A 141 -19.06 19.70 -3.42
N LYS A 142 -19.74 19.45 -2.31
CA LYS A 142 -20.10 20.53 -1.40
C LYS A 142 -18.81 21.01 -0.77
N ILE A 143 -18.32 22.14 -1.29
CA ILE A 143 -17.24 22.93 -0.69
C ILE A 143 -17.81 23.61 0.55
#